data_059c995e016afb0bd54715e9975af2bf
#
_entry.id   059c995e016afb0bd54715e9975af2bf
#
_cell.length_a   1.000
_cell.length_b   1.000
_cell.length_c   1.000
_cell.angle_alpha   90.00
_cell.angle_beta   90.00
_cell.angle_gamma   90.00
#
_symmetry.space_group_name_H-M   'P 1'
#
loop_
_entity.id
_entity.type
_entity.pdbx_description
1 polymer ?
#
loop_
_entity_poly.entity_id
_entity_poly.type
_entity_poly.pdbx_seq_one_letter_code
_entity_poly.pdbx_strand_id
1 'polypeptide(L)'
;MKKLVFATMMCVAAMSAKAQVITSKTVNNVYEEVINQKDGSFVYNAEQDGNGNITVLNVYSEETLRKGAVSLNPVCRYQYAYNADGTLSSCKKYVWRHSDWQCAGQYDYTLTGDSYQVEYSRWNADKAAFDQPFGKMTYQLLPDETVTSIASYYRHHDNTPMELEWQVSVESLSNTPDYYLAKK
;
A
#
# COMPACT_ATOMS: atom_id res chain seq x y z
N MET A 1 -4.68 15.27 -12.22
CA MET A 1 -4.51 14.89 -10.81
C MET A 1 -5.22 13.56 -10.50
N LYS A 2 -4.90 12.47 -11.25
CA LYS A 2 -5.47 11.12 -11.05
C LYS A 2 -4.38 10.05 -10.76
N LYS A 3 -3.18 10.49 -10.35
CA LYS A 3 -1.97 9.65 -10.32
C LYS A 3 -1.70 8.91 -9.01
N LEU A 4 -2.63 8.90 -8.05
CA LEU A 4 -2.35 8.37 -6.71
C LEU A 4 -3.27 7.23 -6.29
N VAL A 5 -4.10 6.72 -7.18
CA VAL A 5 -5.19 5.80 -6.80
C VAL A 5 -4.67 4.43 -6.33
N PHE A 6 -3.59 3.91 -6.92
CA PHE A 6 -3.15 2.54 -6.60
C PHE A 6 -2.39 2.43 -5.28
N ALA A 7 -1.48 3.36 -4.99
CA ALA A 7 -0.78 3.36 -3.70
C ALA A 7 -1.72 3.71 -2.54
N THR A 8 -2.72 4.58 -2.80
CA THR A 8 -3.78 4.91 -1.85
C THR A 8 -4.79 3.77 -1.68
N MET A 9 -5.07 2.99 -2.72
CA MET A 9 -5.98 1.83 -2.59
C MET A 9 -5.44 0.74 -1.67
N MET A 10 -4.14 0.48 -1.66
CA MET A 10 -3.53 -0.45 -0.70
C MET A 10 -3.60 0.05 0.75
N CYS A 11 -3.64 1.38 0.95
CA CYS A 11 -3.86 1.98 2.28
C CYS A 11 -5.37 2.15 2.59
N VAL A 12 -6.24 2.27 1.57
CA VAL A 12 -7.68 2.58 1.71
C VAL A 12 -8.55 1.32 1.83
N ALA A 13 -8.06 0.13 1.47
CA ALA A 13 -8.74 -1.12 1.83
C ALA A 13 -8.95 -1.30 3.35
N ALA A 14 -8.24 -0.49 4.15
CA ALA A 14 -8.39 -0.41 5.60
C ALA A 14 -9.57 0.50 6.08
N MET A 15 -10.34 1.12 5.18
CA MET A 15 -11.47 2.00 5.57
C MET A 15 -12.83 1.28 5.62
N SER A 16 -12.89 0.00 5.36
CA SER A 16 -14.04 -0.80 5.79
C SER A 16 -13.93 -1.05 7.30
N ALA A 17 -15.04 -1.14 8.02
CA ALA A 17 -15.08 -1.36 9.48
C ALA A 17 -14.40 -2.67 9.97
N LYS A 18 -13.76 -3.40 9.08
CA LYS A 18 -12.81 -4.48 9.31
C LYS A 18 -11.51 -4.12 8.61
N ALA A 19 -10.47 -3.74 9.36
CA ALA A 19 -9.11 -3.68 8.82
C ALA A 19 -8.69 -5.12 8.52
N GLN A 20 -8.76 -5.48 7.27
CA GLN A 20 -8.14 -6.72 6.85
C GLN A 20 -6.62 -6.55 6.91
N VAL A 21 -5.96 -7.36 7.73
CA VAL A 21 -4.53 -7.62 7.58
C VAL A 21 -4.30 -7.98 6.11
N ILE A 22 -3.41 -7.23 5.44
CA ILE A 22 -3.20 -7.44 4.01
C ILE A 22 -2.56 -8.82 3.79
N THR A 23 -3.19 -9.64 2.99
CA THR A 23 -2.73 -10.98 2.63
C THR A 23 -2.50 -11.07 1.12
N SER A 24 -1.86 -12.14 0.67
CA SER A 24 -1.72 -12.44 -0.76
C SER A 24 -3.09 -12.49 -1.47
N LYS A 25 -4.12 -13.05 -0.79
CA LYS A 25 -5.49 -13.06 -1.31
C LYS A 25 -6.05 -11.64 -1.49
N THR A 26 -5.78 -10.74 -0.53
CA THR A 26 -6.18 -9.32 -0.65
C THR A 26 -5.53 -8.67 -1.86
N VAL A 27 -4.21 -8.89 -2.06
CA VAL A 27 -3.47 -8.35 -3.22
C VAL A 27 -4.03 -8.88 -4.53
N ASN A 28 -4.29 -10.19 -4.62
CA ASN A 28 -4.86 -10.83 -5.81
C ASN A 28 -6.26 -10.27 -6.13
N ASN A 29 -7.15 -10.15 -5.12
CA ASN A 29 -8.50 -9.62 -5.32
C ASN A 29 -8.46 -8.17 -5.83
N VAL A 30 -7.61 -7.31 -5.22
CA VAL A 30 -7.46 -5.92 -5.68
C VAL A 30 -6.96 -5.86 -7.12
N TYR A 31 -6.02 -6.74 -7.50
CA TYR A 31 -5.55 -6.82 -8.88
C TYR A 31 -6.69 -7.20 -9.84
N GLU A 32 -7.47 -8.23 -9.53
CA GLU A 32 -8.62 -8.64 -10.35
C GLU A 32 -9.67 -7.54 -10.51
N GLU A 33 -9.95 -6.80 -9.44
CA GLU A 33 -10.86 -5.65 -9.49
C GLU A 33 -10.34 -4.55 -10.41
N VAL A 34 -9.03 -4.23 -10.33
CA VAL A 34 -8.41 -3.16 -11.12
C VAL A 34 -8.32 -3.49 -12.60
N ILE A 35 -7.92 -4.73 -12.95
CA ILE A 35 -7.85 -5.13 -14.37
C ILE A 35 -9.23 -5.20 -15.02
N ASN A 36 -10.29 -5.44 -14.24
CA ASN A 36 -11.66 -5.46 -14.73
C ASN A 36 -12.27 -4.05 -14.88
N GLN A 37 -11.73 -3.07 -14.16
CA GLN A 37 -12.08 -1.66 -14.32
C GLN A 37 -11.31 -1.11 -15.53
N LYS A 38 -11.94 -1.11 -16.72
CA LYS A 38 -11.39 -0.51 -17.94
C LYS A 38 -11.27 1.01 -17.83
N ASP A 39 -10.45 1.50 -16.91
CA ASP A 39 -10.01 2.89 -16.89
C ASP A 39 -8.82 3.02 -17.84
N GLY A 40 -9.10 3.19 -19.13
CA GLY A 40 -8.26 3.11 -20.32
C GLY A 40 -6.93 3.89 -20.34
N SER A 41 -6.35 4.20 -19.19
CA SER A 41 -5.09 4.95 -19.07
C SER A 41 -3.91 4.08 -18.62
N PHE A 42 -4.16 2.91 -18.04
CA PHE A 42 -3.11 2.05 -17.48
C PHE A 42 -3.33 0.59 -17.84
N VAL A 43 -2.21 -0.09 -18.07
CA VAL A 43 -2.14 -1.55 -18.26
C VAL A 43 -1.35 -2.14 -17.09
N TYR A 44 -1.90 -3.20 -16.51
CA TYR A 44 -1.32 -3.89 -15.35
C TYR A 44 -0.87 -5.29 -15.78
N ASN A 45 0.33 -5.68 -15.37
CA ASN A 45 0.88 -7.00 -15.61
C ASN A 45 1.42 -7.56 -14.29
N ALA A 46 0.86 -8.69 -13.85
CA ALA A 46 1.23 -9.36 -12.62
C ALA A 46 2.07 -10.61 -12.90
N GLU A 47 3.10 -10.81 -12.07
CA GLU A 47 3.87 -12.05 -11.99
C GLU A 47 3.48 -12.76 -10.70
N GLN A 48 3.27 -14.07 -10.76
CA GLN A 48 2.82 -14.89 -9.64
C GLN A 48 3.88 -15.94 -9.26
N ASP A 49 3.91 -16.32 -7.99
CA ASP A 49 4.67 -17.47 -7.50
C ASP A 49 3.97 -18.80 -7.82
N GLY A 50 4.59 -19.92 -7.41
CA GLY A 50 4.03 -21.27 -7.61
C GLY A 50 2.71 -21.53 -6.87
N ASN A 51 2.30 -20.66 -5.95
CA ASN A 51 1.03 -20.72 -5.21
C ASN A 51 -0.03 -19.78 -5.78
N GLY A 52 0.29 -19.04 -6.85
CA GLY A 52 -0.61 -18.07 -7.45
C GLY A 52 -0.67 -16.71 -6.73
N ASN A 53 0.26 -16.43 -5.80
CA ASN A 53 0.33 -15.12 -5.15
C ASN A 53 1.08 -14.14 -6.05
N ILE A 54 0.55 -12.94 -6.23
CA ILE A 54 1.21 -11.88 -6.99
C ILE A 54 2.45 -11.42 -6.23
N THR A 55 3.63 -11.62 -6.82
CA THR A 55 4.93 -11.19 -6.28
C THR A 55 5.45 -9.93 -6.94
N VAL A 56 5.06 -9.68 -8.19
CA VAL A 56 5.41 -8.46 -8.91
C VAL A 56 4.17 -7.90 -9.63
N LEU A 57 3.97 -6.60 -9.55
CA LEU A 57 2.97 -5.89 -10.32
C LEU A 57 3.64 -4.77 -11.10
N ASN A 58 3.65 -4.88 -12.43
CA ASN A 58 4.14 -3.84 -13.33
C ASN A 58 2.96 -2.99 -13.80
N VAL A 59 3.14 -1.67 -13.80
CA VAL A 59 2.15 -0.69 -14.25
C VAL A 59 2.73 0.10 -15.42
N TYR A 60 2.00 0.13 -16.52
CA TYR A 60 2.34 0.85 -17.74
C TYR A 60 1.27 1.89 -18.02
N SER A 61 1.63 3.04 -18.59
CA SER A 61 0.69 3.95 -19.23
C SER A 61 0.55 3.58 -20.69
N GLU A 62 -0.69 3.61 -21.18
CA GLU A 62 -0.99 3.44 -22.61
C GLU A 62 -0.94 4.78 -23.33
N GLU A 63 -0.25 4.83 -24.46
CA GLU A 63 -0.18 5.97 -25.36
C GLU A 63 -0.53 5.54 -26.79
N THR A 64 -1.53 6.19 -27.36
CA THR A 64 -1.88 5.99 -28.77
C THR A 64 -0.97 6.86 -29.65
N LEU A 65 -0.13 6.20 -30.42
CA LEU A 65 0.78 6.84 -31.36
C LEU A 65 0.05 7.23 -32.67
N ARG A 66 0.74 8.05 -33.50
CA ARG A 66 0.27 8.35 -34.86
C ARG A 66 0.05 7.04 -35.64
N LYS A 67 -1.06 6.92 -36.33
CA LYS A 67 -1.53 5.73 -37.07
C LYS A 67 -2.21 4.66 -36.24
N GLY A 68 -2.60 4.94 -34.99
CA GLY A 68 -3.37 4.03 -34.15
C GLY A 68 -2.55 2.90 -33.49
N ALA A 69 -1.22 2.94 -33.59
CA ALA A 69 -0.37 2.02 -32.84
C ALA A 69 -0.40 2.39 -31.35
N VAL A 70 -0.37 1.39 -30.49
CA VAL A 70 -0.33 1.55 -29.02
C VAL A 70 1.08 1.32 -28.52
N SER A 71 1.56 2.23 -27.67
CA SER A 71 2.81 2.10 -26.92
C SER A 71 2.51 1.95 -25.44
N LEU A 72 3.20 1.03 -24.78
CA LEU A 72 3.15 0.86 -23.34
C LEU A 72 4.42 1.44 -22.71
N ASN A 73 4.27 2.49 -21.91
CA ASN A 73 5.37 3.15 -21.26
C ASN A 73 5.41 2.73 -19.77
N PRO A 74 6.54 2.18 -19.26
CA PRO A 74 6.65 1.78 -17.86
C PRO A 74 6.44 2.98 -16.93
N VAL A 75 5.70 2.79 -15.85
CA VAL A 75 5.40 3.85 -14.85
C VAL A 75 5.95 3.49 -13.49
N CYS A 76 5.50 2.37 -12.93
CA CYS A 76 5.97 1.87 -11.65
C CYS A 76 5.85 0.34 -11.58
N ARG A 77 6.59 -0.22 -10.64
CA ARG A 77 6.58 -1.64 -10.30
C ARG A 77 6.45 -1.77 -8.80
N TYR A 78 5.66 -2.74 -8.36
CA TYR A 78 5.56 -3.15 -6.97
C TYR A 78 6.07 -4.57 -6.83
N GLN A 79 6.91 -4.83 -5.81
CA GLN A 79 7.34 -6.17 -5.43
C GLN A 79 6.81 -6.49 -4.05
N TYR A 80 6.09 -7.60 -3.93
CA TYR A 80 5.45 -8.05 -2.71
C TYR A 80 6.23 -9.22 -2.12
N ALA A 81 6.43 -9.20 -0.81
CA ALA A 81 6.94 -10.33 -0.05
C ALA A 81 5.92 -10.72 1.02
N TYR A 82 5.73 -12.02 1.21
CA TYR A 82 4.75 -12.57 2.14
C TYR A 82 5.42 -13.41 3.21
N ASN A 83 4.82 -13.44 4.39
CA ASN A 83 5.15 -14.36 5.46
C ASN A 83 4.65 -15.77 5.11
N ALA A 84 5.07 -16.78 5.87
CA ALA A 84 4.67 -18.17 5.65
C ALA A 84 3.14 -18.42 5.79
N ASP A 85 2.45 -17.56 6.55
CA ASP A 85 1.00 -17.57 6.73
C ASP A 85 0.23 -16.86 5.63
N GLY A 86 0.93 -16.30 4.61
CA GLY A 86 0.36 -15.56 3.51
C GLY A 86 0.07 -14.09 3.81
N THR A 87 0.38 -13.59 5.02
CA THR A 87 0.30 -12.15 5.30
C THR A 87 1.40 -11.39 4.59
N LEU A 88 1.10 -10.15 4.16
CA LEU A 88 2.08 -9.29 3.50
C LEU A 88 3.14 -8.84 4.53
N SER A 89 4.42 -9.08 4.23
CA SER A 89 5.54 -8.64 5.07
C SER A 89 6.16 -7.33 4.55
N SER A 90 6.25 -7.17 3.22
CA SER A 90 6.74 -5.93 2.64
C SER A 90 6.25 -5.70 1.22
N CYS A 91 6.26 -4.43 0.81
CA CYS A 91 5.98 -4.00 -0.55
C CYS A 91 7.02 -2.95 -0.97
N LYS A 92 7.89 -3.29 -1.93
CA LYS A 92 8.85 -2.35 -2.52
C LYS A 92 8.25 -1.70 -3.75
N LYS A 93 8.43 -0.37 -3.85
CA LYS A 93 8.02 0.42 -5.01
C LYS A 93 9.23 0.83 -5.82
N TYR A 94 9.16 0.60 -7.14
CA TYR A 94 10.12 1.09 -8.12
C TYR A 94 9.42 2.07 -9.05
N VAL A 95 10.19 3.01 -9.58
CA VAL A 95 9.77 3.96 -10.61
C VAL A 95 10.68 3.81 -11.83
N TRP A 96 10.10 3.96 -13.03
CA TRP A 96 10.88 3.91 -14.25
C TRP A 96 11.53 5.27 -14.50
N ARG A 97 12.87 5.31 -14.51
CA ARG A 97 13.66 6.51 -14.81
C ARG A 97 14.95 6.14 -15.53
N HIS A 98 15.38 6.95 -16.49
CA HIS A 98 16.60 6.74 -17.24
C HIS A 98 16.71 5.33 -17.85
N SER A 99 15.60 4.82 -18.37
CA SER A 99 15.49 3.49 -18.99
C SER A 99 15.79 2.32 -18.04
N ASP A 100 15.56 2.51 -16.72
CA ASP A 100 15.74 1.47 -15.71
C ASP A 100 14.75 1.61 -14.54
N TRP A 101 14.54 0.50 -13.80
CA TRP A 101 13.75 0.45 -12.60
C TRP A 101 14.58 0.92 -11.39
N GLN A 102 14.25 2.08 -10.85
CA GLN A 102 14.89 2.62 -9.66
C GLN A 102 14.02 2.44 -8.43
N CYS A 103 14.60 1.85 -7.37
CA CYS A 103 13.89 1.72 -6.10
C CYS A 103 13.52 3.12 -5.57
N ALA A 104 12.28 3.29 -5.13
CA ALA A 104 11.76 4.56 -4.62
C ALA A 104 11.46 4.50 -3.11
N GLY A 105 11.01 3.35 -2.61
CA GLY A 105 10.67 3.18 -1.20
C GLY A 105 10.10 1.79 -0.91
N GLN A 106 9.84 1.55 0.36
CA GLN A 106 9.33 0.29 0.88
C GLN A 106 8.28 0.55 1.95
N TYR A 107 7.25 -0.26 1.94
CA TYR A 107 6.30 -0.42 3.04
C TYR A 107 6.61 -1.74 3.75
N ASP A 108 6.75 -1.70 5.05
CA ASP A 108 6.91 -2.87 5.91
C ASP A 108 5.66 -3.05 6.74
N TYR A 109 5.18 -4.29 6.83
CA TYR A 109 3.94 -4.65 7.48
C TYR A 109 4.23 -5.60 8.64
N THR A 110 3.76 -5.26 9.83
CA THR A 110 3.99 -6.05 11.04
C THR A 110 2.69 -6.23 11.80
N LEU A 111 2.33 -7.48 12.08
CA LEU A 111 1.24 -7.84 12.98
C LEU A 111 1.85 -8.35 14.28
N THR A 112 1.57 -7.69 15.40
CA THR A 112 2.05 -8.08 16.73
C THR A 112 0.88 -8.02 17.72
N GLY A 113 0.39 -9.21 18.11
CA GLY A 113 -0.79 -9.30 18.95
C GLY A 113 -2.01 -8.67 18.28
N ASP A 114 -2.52 -7.62 18.90
CA ASP A 114 -3.68 -6.85 18.45
C ASP A 114 -3.30 -5.57 17.68
N SER A 115 -2.02 -5.39 17.34
CA SER A 115 -1.51 -4.20 16.64
C SER A 115 -1.01 -4.57 15.24
N TYR A 116 -1.62 -3.97 14.21
CA TYR A 116 -1.13 -4.04 12.83
C TYR A 116 -0.48 -2.72 12.46
N GLN A 117 0.79 -2.76 12.02
CA GLN A 117 1.59 -1.58 11.73
C GLN A 117 2.05 -1.60 10.28
N VAL A 118 2.07 -0.42 9.67
CA VAL A 118 2.60 -0.17 8.33
C VAL A 118 3.61 0.96 8.43
N GLU A 119 4.87 0.67 8.15
CA GLU A 119 5.96 1.65 8.13
C GLU A 119 6.38 1.94 6.70
N TYR A 120 6.71 3.20 6.40
CA TYR A 120 7.19 3.60 5.08
C TYR A 120 8.59 4.21 5.14
N SER A 121 9.51 3.64 4.35
CA SER A 121 10.90 4.06 4.20
C SER A 121 11.20 4.50 2.78
N ARG A 122 12.03 5.54 2.60
CA ARG A 122 12.53 5.97 1.30
C ARG A 122 13.81 5.22 0.95
N TRP A 123 14.01 4.97 -0.33
CA TRP A 123 15.29 4.48 -0.81
C TRP A 123 16.30 5.62 -0.87
N ASN A 124 17.46 5.41 -0.28
CA ASN A 124 18.61 6.30 -0.32
C ASN A 124 19.63 5.73 -1.30
N ALA A 125 19.76 6.34 -2.48
CA ALA A 125 20.64 5.85 -3.52
C ALA A 125 22.12 5.96 -3.15
N ASP A 126 22.50 6.98 -2.37
CA ASP A 126 23.89 7.20 -1.95
C ASP A 126 24.34 6.13 -0.95
N LYS A 127 23.45 5.66 -0.11
CA LYS A 127 23.71 4.60 0.87
C LYS A 127 23.45 3.20 0.32
N ALA A 128 22.80 3.08 -0.85
CA ALA A 128 22.24 1.84 -1.40
C ALA A 128 21.39 1.05 -0.36
N ALA A 129 20.61 1.77 0.44
CA ALA A 129 19.81 1.24 1.54
C ALA A 129 18.53 2.06 1.74
N PHE A 130 17.56 1.50 2.47
CA PHE A 130 16.42 2.29 2.93
C PHE A 130 16.85 3.18 4.11
N ASP A 131 16.39 4.42 4.10
CA ASP A 131 16.48 5.28 5.28
C ASP A 131 15.55 4.76 6.39
N GLN A 132 15.69 5.31 7.60
CA GLN A 132 14.76 5.00 8.69
C GLN A 132 13.32 5.33 8.26
N PRO A 133 12.32 4.56 8.72
CA PRO A 133 10.92 4.86 8.41
C PRO A 133 10.58 6.30 8.82
N PHE A 134 9.96 7.04 7.92
CA PHE A 134 9.53 8.41 8.18
C PHE A 134 8.00 8.55 8.32
N GLY A 135 7.25 7.52 7.94
CA GLY A 135 5.81 7.43 8.15
C GLY A 135 5.44 6.09 8.77
N LYS A 136 4.50 6.11 9.70
CA LYS A 136 3.95 4.91 10.31
C LYS A 136 2.46 5.05 10.54
N MET A 137 1.70 4.04 10.16
CA MET A 137 0.31 3.85 10.58
C MET A 137 0.20 2.66 11.51
N THR A 138 -0.55 2.82 12.59
CA THR A 138 -0.84 1.74 13.55
C THR A 138 -2.34 1.56 13.63
N TYR A 139 -2.80 0.32 13.46
CA TYR A 139 -4.18 -0.11 13.60
C TYR A 139 -4.28 -0.97 14.86
N GLN A 140 -5.14 -0.59 15.79
CA GLN A 140 -5.46 -1.43 16.94
C GLN A 140 -6.65 -2.31 16.57
N LEU A 141 -6.52 -3.61 16.78
CA LEU A 141 -7.49 -4.61 16.36
C LEU A 141 -8.15 -5.30 17.56
N LEU A 142 -9.39 -5.71 17.41
CA LEU A 142 -10.00 -6.73 18.25
C LEU A 142 -9.64 -8.14 17.70
N PRO A 143 -9.91 -9.21 18.47
CA PRO A 143 -9.64 -10.58 18.02
C PRO A 143 -10.35 -11.01 16.74
N ASP A 144 -11.42 -10.33 16.36
CA ASP A 144 -12.18 -10.52 15.11
C ASP A 144 -11.66 -9.60 13.96
N GLU A 145 -10.48 -9.01 14.12
CA GLU A 145 -9.83 -8.05 13.21
C GLU A 145 -10.59 -6.72 13.04
N THR A 146 -11.57 -6.43 13.89
CA THR A 146 -12.24 -5.12 13.89
C THR A 146 -11.29 -4.04 14.38
N VAL A 147 -11.15 -2.94 13.64
CA VAL A 147 -10.34 -1.78 14.03
C VAL A 147 -11.02 -1.00 15.13
N THR A 148 -10.31 -0.77 16.22
CA THR A 148 -10.76 0.09 17.33
C THR A 148 -10.11 1.47 17.32
N SER A 149 -8.90 1.58 16.76
CA SER A 149 -8.26 2.87 16.56
C SER A 149 -7.24 2.83 15.42
N ILE A 150 -7.00 3.98 14.82
CA ILE A 150 -5.99 4.20 13.80
C ILE A 150 -5.17 5.40 14.25
N ALA A 151 -3.84 5.28 14.23
CA ALA A 151 -2.93 6.38 14.52
C ALA A 151 -1.91 6.53 13.39
N SER A 152 -1.66 7.78 12.98
CA SER A 152 -0.62 8.15 12.01
C SER A 152 0.50 8.88 12.72
N TYR A 153 1.71 8.46 12.42
CA TYR A 153 2.94 9.06 12.92
C TYR A 153 3.81 9.47 11.76
N TYR A 154 4.53 10.58 11.93
CA TYR A 154 5.44 11.10 10.94
C TYR A 154 6.76 11.57 11.57
N ARG A 155 7.85 11.42 10.82
CA ARG A 155 9.19 11.89 11.19
C ARG A 155 9.54 13.08 10.32
N HIS A 156 9.65 14.26 10.90
CA HIS A 156 9.93 15.50 10.15
C HIS A 156 11.40 15.64 9.74
N HIS A 157 12.32 15.13 10.57
CA HIS A 157 13.75 15.18 10.32
C HIS A 157 14.41 13.83 10.61
N ASP A 158 15.49 13.53 9.90
CA ASP A 158 16.30 12.35 10.18
C ASP A 158 16.79 12.38 11.64
N ASN A 159 16.83 11.22 12.29
CA ASN A 159 17.23 11.03 13.69
C ASN A 159 16.32 11.67 14.75
N THR A 160 15.17 12.21 14.39
CA THR A 160 14.14 12.60 15.36
C THR A 160 13.17 11.43 15.63
N PRO A 161 12.49 11.36 16.78
CA PRO A 161 11.43 10.40 16.99
C PRO A 161 10.27 10.67 16.03
N MET A 162 9.44 9.67 15.77
CA MET A 162 8.17 9.86 15.08
C MET A 162 7.19 10.58 16.02
N GLU A 163 6.48 11.55 15.46
CA GLU A 163 5.45 12.33 16.15
C GLU A 163 4.06 11.89 15.71
N LEU A 164 3.12 11.86 16.63
CA LEU A 164 1.71 11.57 16.33
C LEU A 164 1.12 12.74 15.55
N GLU A 165 0.70 12.50 14.30
CA GLU A 165 0.02 13.50 13.49
C GLU A 165 -1.49 13.54 13.79
N TRP A 166 -2.10 12.37 13.81
CA TRP A 166 -3.53 12.23 14.13
C TRP A 166 -3.83 10.82 14.63
N GLN A 167 -4.92 10.72 15.37
CA GLN A 167 -5.49 9.48 15.84
C GLN A 167 -7.01 9.54 15.75
N VAL A 168 -7.62 8.43 15.34
CA VAL A 168 -9.07 8.24 15.31
C VAL A 168 -9.40 6.99 16.11
N SER A 169 -10.31 7.10 17.06
CA SER A 169 -10.90 5.95 17.73
C SER A 169 -12.22 5.61 17.05
N VAL A 170 -12.38 4.34 16.71
CA VAL A 170 -13.62 3.81 16.15
C VAL A 170 -14.40 3.21 17.30
N GLU A 171 -15.37 3.94 17.81
CA GLU A 171 -16.30 3.35 18.79
C GLU A 171 -17.11 2.25 18.08
N SER A 172 -17.14 1.07 18.66
CA SER A 172 -17.94 -0.05 18.17
C SER A 172 -19.40 0.38 18.12
N LEU A 173 -19.90 0.62 16.92
CA LEU A 173 -21.27 0.98 16.68
C LEU A 173 -22.17 -0.24 16.92
N SER A 174 -22.62 -0.41 18.15
CA SER A 174 -23.81 -1.19 18.40
C SER A 174 -25.02 -0.43 17.85
N ASN A 175 -25.40 -0.73 16.60
CA ASN A 175 -26.72 -0.48 15.99
C ASN A 175 -27.18 0.96 15.73
N THR A 176 -26.30 1.95 15.46
CA THR A 176 -26.76 3.24 14.88
C THR A 176 -25.75 3.80 13.86
N PRO A 177 -26.22 4.43 12.75
CA PRO A 177 -25.38 4.84 11.63
C PRO A 177 -24.79 6.25 11.76
N ASP A 178 -24.33 6.67 12.93
CA ASP A 178 -23.72 7.99 13.10
C ASP A 178 -22.22 7.88 13.40
N TYR A 179 -21.41 8.26 12.41
CA TYR A 179 -19.96 8.37 12.55
C TYR A 179 -19.58 9.73 13.17
N TYR A 180 -19.08 9.73 14.39
CA TYR A 180 -18.47 10.92 14.98
C TYR A 180 -16.96 10.89 14.81
N LEU A 181 -16.42 11.75 13.95
CA LEU A 181 -15.00 12.04 13.88
C LEU A 181 -14.67 13.11 14.93
N ALA A 182 -14.07 12.73 16.05
CA ALA A 182 -13.50 13.68 16.99
C ALA A 182 -12.12 14.09 16.51
N LYS A 183 -12.01 15.33 15.97
CA LYS A 183 -10.72 16.01 15.81
C LYS A 183 -10.30 16.59 17.18
N LYS A 184 -9.13 16.24 17.65
CA LYS A 184 -8.38 17.03 18.61
C LYS A 184 -7.31 17.83 17.91
#